data_b335040fc2027733530c1b1d354602fd
#
_entry.id   b335040fc2027733530c1b1d354602fd
#
_cell.length_a   1.000
_cell.length_b   1.000
_cell.length_c   1.000
_cell.angle_alpha   90.00
_cell.angle_beta   90.00
_cell.angle_gamma   90.00
#
_symmetry.space_group_name_H-M   'P 1'
#
loop_
_entity.id
_entity.type
_entity.pdbx_description
1 polymer ?
#
loop_
_entity_poly.entity_id
_entity_poly.type
_entity_poly.pdbx_seq_one_letter_code
_entity_poly.pdbx_strand_id
1 'polypeptide(L)'
;MYKGKKILITGGTGSLGQALTKRLLEQDVDTIRILSRNEGKQIEMENIFHDSRLRFFLGDVRDEERLVRATEDIDIVFHTAALKHVTKIEYNPFEGIKTNVMGSQNVINACTINNVEKAICVSTDKAVSPLNTYGATKLLAEKLFVTANNYIDPDKHRTKFIALRYGNVAGSSGSVIPKFIQQLQNKQEITVTDLQMTRFSITMDEALDFILQATELGQGSEIFVPKLKAYSLLDVKTALNDIFGDYGSNNIGIQPGEKLHEILINKDEMRYAWDFKNMYVLTNPLYPIFHPNLINETYDGINKIKNMDVYSSDNVEKIPLNELKKIIQNYIDIQNE
;
A
#
# COMPACT_ATOMS: atom_id res chain seq x y z
N MET A 1 -0.39 6.54 -20.06
CA MET A 1 -0.38 7.63 -19.06
C MET A 1 1.03 8.09 -18.70
N TYR A 2 1.99 7.19 -18.47
CA TYR A 2 3.31 7.50 -17.87
C TYR A 2 4.37 8.03 -18.83
N LYS A 3 4.18 7.89 -20.15
CA LYS A 3 5.14 8.35 -21.18
C LYS A 3 5.48 9.83 -21.03
N GLY A 4 6.78 10.14 -20.94
CA GLY A 4 7.30 11.48 -20.77
C GLY A 4 6.98 12.17 -19.45
N LYS A 5 6.41 11.44 -18.45
CA LYS A 5 6.07 11.99 -17.13
C LYS A 5 7.28 12.03 -16.20
N LYS A 6 7.31 13.04 -15.35
CA LYS A 6 8.24 13.22 -14.24
C LYS A 6 7.58 12.76 -12.95
N ILE A 7 8.18 11.81 -12.26
CA ILE A 7 7.57 11.10 -11.14
C ILE A 7 8.42 11.27 -9.89
N LEU A 8 7.80 11.53 -8.75
CA LEU A 8 8.43 11.47 -7.44
C LEU A 8 7.92 10.25 -6.65
N ILE A 9 8.84 9.49 -6.08
CA ILE A 9 8.52 8.39 -5.14
C ILE A 9 9.11 8.73 -3.77
N THR A 10 8.27 9.09 -2.80
CA THR A 10 8.72 9.23 -1.41
C THR A 10 8.84 7.85 -0.77
N GLY A 11 9.88 7.61 0.01
CA GLY A 11 10.19 6.27 0.50
C GLY A 11 10.71 5.32 -0.59
N GLY A 12 11.23 5.88 -1.68
CA GLY A 12 11.57 5.17 -2.90
C GLY A 12 12.65 4.08 -2.75
N THR A 13 13.47 4.11 -1.69
CA THR A 13 14.45 3.04 -1.38
C THR A 13 13.85 1.87 -0.59
N GLY A 14 12.55 1.89 -0.26
CA GLY A 14 11.84 0.76 0.33
C GLY A 14 11.48 -0.31 -0.73
N SER A 15 11.07 -1.50 -0.29
CA SER A 15 10.73 -2.62 -1.20
C SER A 15 9.72 -2.23 -2.27
N LEU A 16 8.61 -1.58 -1.89
CA LEU A 16 7.62 -1.10 -2.85
C LEU A 16 8.18 0.00 -3.75
N GLY A 17 8.94 0.96 -3.20
CA GLY A 17 9.51 2.06 -3.97
C GLY A 17 10.49 1.58 -5.03
N GLN A 18 11.34 0.61 -4.73
CA GLN A 18 12.27 0.00 -5.70
C GLN A 18 11.51 -0.77 -6.79
N ALA A 19 10.53 -1.60 -6.40
CA ALA A 19 9.71 -2.35 -7.35
C ALA A 19 8.92 -1.42 -8.29
N LEU A 20 8.32 -0.35 -7.74
CA LEU A 20 7.62 0.66 -8.52
C LEU A 20 8.57 1.42 -9.47
N THR A 21 9.79 1.75 -9.01
CA THR A 21 10.82 2.37 -9.85
C THR A 21 11.15 1.47 -11.03
N LYS A 22 11.42 0.17 -10.79
CA LYS A 22 11.70 -0.80 -11.85
C LYS A 22 10.57 -0.84 -12.88
N ARG A 23 9.32 -1.00 -12.44
CA ARG A 23 8.14 -1.06 -13.30
C ARG A 23 7.92 0.24 -14.10
N LEU A 24 8.19 1.40 -13.51
CA LEU A 24 8.04 2.70 -14.18
C LEU A 24 9.16 2.95 -15.21
N LEU A 25 10.36 2.45 -14.98
CA LEU A 25 11.45 2.53 -15.98
C LEU A 25 11.13 1.77 -17.26
N GLU A 26 10.23 0.77 -17.20
CA GLU A 26 9.71 0.06 -18.36
C GLU A 26 8.66 0.87 -19.16
N GLN A 27 8.18 2.01 -18.62
CA GLN A 27 7.05 2.80 -19.15
C GLN A 27 7.46 4.06 -19.92
N ASP A 28 8.65 4.23 -20.43
CA ASP A 28 9.09 5.42 -21.19
C ASP A 28 8.83 6.75 -20.41
N VAL A 29 9.11 6.77 -19.11
CA VAL A 29 9.06 7.96 -18.25
C VAL A 29 10.25 8.89 -18.54
N ASP A 30 10.09 10.20 -18.30
CA ASP A 30 11.17 11.18 -18.43
C ASP A 30 12.15 11.11 -17.25
N THR A 31 11.64 11.22 -16.03
CA THR A 31 12.45 11.27 -14.81
C THR A 31 11.74 10.61 -13.65
N ILE A 32 12.48 9.86 -12.81
CA ILE A 32 11.99 9.36 -11.54
C ILE A 32 12.88 9.92 -10.42
N ARG A 33 12.29 10.76 -9.56
CA ARG A 33 12.92 11.21 -8.31
C ARG A 33 12.66 10.24 -7.18
N ILE A 34 13.72 9.84 -6.51
CA ILE A 34 13.69 8.94 -5.35
C ILE A 34 13.98 9.77 -4.10
N LEU A 35 12.97 10.00 -3.25
CA LEU A 35 13.16 10.71 -1.99
C LEU A 35 13.17 9.71 -0.83
N SER A 36 14.27 9.70 -0.09
CA SER A 36 14.41 8.88 1.12
C SER A 36 15.46 9.48 2.06
N ARG A 37 15.45 9.01 3.32
CA ARG A 37 16.36 9.50 4.37
C ARG A 37 17.72 8.81 4.39
N ASN A 38 17.80 7.61 3.84
CA ASN A 38 18.98 6.76 3.97
C ASN A 38 19.85 6.86 2.71
N GLU A 39 21.00 7.56 2.85
CA GLU A 39 21.98 7.77 1.80
C GLU A 39 22.55 6.43 1.27
N GLY A 40 22.93 5.52 2.19
CA GLY A 40 23.49 4.22 1.79
C GLY A 40 22.55 3.43 0.89
N LYS A 41 21.24 3.38 1.22
CA LYS A 41 20.24 2.74 0.36
C LYS A 41 20.02 3.45 -0.97
N GLN A 42 20.24 4.75 -1.05
CA GLN A 42 20.20 5.46 -2.34
C GLN A 42 21.38 5.05 -3.22
N ILE A 43 22.58 4.99 -2.65
CA ILE A 43 23.80 4.52 -3.35
C ILE A 43 23.64 3.07 -3.82
N GLU A 44 23.13 2.17 -2.95
CA GLU A 44 22.83 0.79 -3.33
C GLU A 44 21.86 0.73 -4.51
N MET A 45 20.78 1.51 -4.45
CA MET A 45 19.76 1.55 -5.50
C MET A 45 20.32 2.13 -6.81
N GLU A 46 21.15 3.16 -6.75
CA GLU A 46 21.84 3.75 -7.91
C GLU A 46 22.75 2.71 -8.59
N ASN A 47 23.49 1.95 -7.79
CA ASN A 47 24.35 0.87 -8.27
C ASN A 47 23.60 -0.32 -8.87
N ILE A 48 22.35 -0.55 -8.47
CA ILE A 48 21.51 -1.64 -9.03
C ILE A 48 20.88 -1.22 -10.37
N PHE A 49 20.33 -0.03 -10.44
CA PHE A 49 19.54 0.38 -11.60
C PHE A 49 20.35 0.96 -12.75
N HIS A 50 21.43 1.69 -12.48
CA HIS A 50 22.29 2.33 -13.49
C HIS A 50 21.52 3.08 -14.60
N ASP A 51 20.39 3.74 -14.28
CA ASP A 51 19.52 4.42 -15.24
C ASP A 51 19.63 5.94 -15.11
N SER A 52 19.95 6.62 -16.21
CA SER A 52 20.16 8.06 -16.24
C SER A 52 18.91 8.90 -15.99
N ARG A 53 17.72 8.29 -15.98
CA ARG A 53 16.44 8.94 -15.65
C ARG A 53 16.24 9.05 -14.12
N LEU A 54 17.01 8.34 -13.30
CA LEU A 54 16.91 8.40 -11.86
C LEU A 54 17.56 9.66 -11.28
N ARG A 55 16.91 10.25 -10.29
CA ARG A 55 17.41 11.39 -9.50
C ARG A 55 17.21 11.12 -8.02
N PHE A 56 18.27 11.07 -7.27
CA PHE A 56 18.24 10.75 -5.85
C PHE A 56 18.19 12.02 -5.01
N PHE A 57 17.14 12.15 -4.19
CA PHE A 57 16.91 13.26 -3.28
C PHE A 57 17.00 12.77 -1.84
N LEU A 58 18.03 13.16 -1.14
CA LEU A 58 18.11 12.92 0.30
C LEU A 58 17.16 13.88 1.02
N GLY A 59 16.22 13.34 1.80
CA GLY A 59 15.23 14.16 2.51
C GLY A 59 14.26 13.33 3.34
N ASP A 60 13.57 14.01 4.25
CA ASP A 60 12.53 13.46 5.13
C ASP A 60 11.17 14.05 4.76
N VAL A 61 10.11 13.26 4.75
CA VAL A 61 8.73 13.74 4.50
C VAL A 61 8.22 14.68 5.60
N ARG A 62 8.87 14.73 6.75
CA ARG A 62 8.60 15.68 7.83
C ARG A 62 9.09 17.10 7.52
N ASP A 63 9.96 17.25 6.53
CA ASP A 63 10.52 18.51 6.06
C ASP A 63 9.72 18.99 4.83
N GLU A 64 8.79 19.94 5.07
CA GLU A 64 7.91 20.48 4.03
C GLU A 64 8.69 21.27 2.98
N GLU A 65 9.66 22.08 3.37
CA GLU A 65 10.48 22.85 2.42
C GLU A 65 11.25 21.93 1.47
N ARG A 66 11.78 20.83 2.00
CA ARG A 66 12.45 19.81 1.19
C ARG A 66 11.51 19.13 0.23
N LEU A 67 10.27 18.86 0.65
CA LEU A 67 9.23 18.28 -0.22
C LEU A 67 8.81 19.24 -1.33
N VAL A 68 8.64 20.52 -1.05
CA VAL A 68 8.36 21.55 -2.07
C VAL A 68 9.44 21.55 -3.15
N ARG A 69 10.73 21.48 -2.76
CA ARG A 69 11.83 21.34 -3.74
C ARG A 69 11.79 20.01 -4.49
N ALA A 70 11.43 18.92 -3.80
CA ALA A 70 11.39 17.60 -4.42
C ALA A 70 10.23 17.44 -5.41
N THR A 71 9.12 18.15 -5.23
CA THR A 71 7.93 18.13 -6.11
C THR A 71 7.99 19.16 -7.24
N GLU A 72 9.01 20.05 -7.29
CA GLU A 72 9.15 21.03 -8.37
C GLU A 72 9.25 20.32 -9.73
N ASP A 73 8.39 20.72 -10.68
CA ASP A 73 8.34 20.16 -12.03
C ASP A 73 8.06 18.62 -12.05
N ILE A 74 7.22 18.14 -11.13
CA ILE A 74 6.77 16.74 -11.04
C ILE A 74 5.31 16.64 -11.48
N ASP A 75 5.00 15.63 -12.30
CA ASP A 75 3.63 15.33 -12.73
C ASP A 75 2.91 14.41 -11.75
N ILE A 76 3.57 13.37 -11.23
CA ILE A 76 2.95 12.33 -10.41
C ILE A 76 3.78 12.08 -9.16
N VAL A 77 3.13 12.02 -8.00
CA VAL A 77 3.76 11.67 -6.73
C VAL A 77 3.18 10.37 -6.19
N PHE A 78 4.04 9.37 -5.97
CA PHE A 78 3.71 8.18 -5.19
C PHE A 78 4.24 8.33 -3.76
N HIS A 79 3.32 8.51 -2.82
CA HIS A 79 3.66 8.63 -1.40
C HIS A 79 3.66 7.24 -0.75
N THR A 80 4.85 6.61 -0.72
CA THR A 80 5.06 5.30 -0.10
C THR A 80 5.84 5.38 1.23
N ALA A 81 6.36 6.56 1.58
CA ALA A 81 7.09 6.78 2.82
C ALA A 81 6.17 6.61 4.04
N ALA A 82 6.48 5.67 4.90
CA ALA A 82 5.78 5.48 6.18
C ALA A 82 6.65 4.68 7.16
N LEU A 83 6.43 4.88 8.44
CA LEU A 83 6.78 3.92 9.46
C LEU A 83 5.69 2.82 9.46
N LYS A 84 6.07 1.53 9.46
CA LYS A 84 5.13 0.42 9.31
C LYS A 84 5.22 -0.68 10.38
N HIS A 85 6.26 -0.68 11.19
CA HIS A 85 6.45 -1.70 12.21
C HIS A 85 5.56 -1.42 13.44
N VAL A 86 4.47 -2.19 13.58
CA VAL A 86 3.44 -1.98 14.60
C VAL A 86 4.03 -1.82 15.99
N THR A 87 4.80 -2.79 16.48
CA THR A 87 5.40 -2.76 17.82
C THR A 87 6.32 -1.56 18.08
N LYS A 88 7.04 -1.11 17.04
CA LYS A 88 7.93 0.06 17.15
C LYS A 88 7.15 1.37 17.20
N ILE A 89 6.03 1.44 16.49
CA ILE A 89 5.16 2.62 16.47
C ILE A 89 4.30 2.68 17.73
N GLU A 90 3.86 1.54 18.26
CA GLU A 90 3.19 1.50 19.58
C GLU A 90 4.10 2.05 20.69
N TYR A 91 5.39 1.76 20.63
CA TYR A 91 6.36 2.32 21.56
C TYR A 91 6.70 3.80 21.29
N ASN A 92 6.59 4.24 20.03
CA ASN A 92 6.93 5.61 19.60
C ASN A 92 5.76 6.24 18.81
N PRO A 93 4.58 6.43 19.40
CA PRO A 93 3.38 6.82 18.67
C PRO A 93 3.52 8.19 18.00
N PHE A 94 4.17 9.13 18.64
CA PHE A 94 4.32 10.48 18.09
C PHE A 94 5.25 10.52 16.86
N GLU A 95 6.26 9.66 16.79
CA GLU A 95 7.08 9.53 15.57
C GLU A 95 6.27 8.92 14.42
N GLY A 96 5.33 8.01 14.72
CA GLY A 96 4.32 7.54 13.78
C GLY A 96 3.45 8.68 13.24
N ILE A 97 2.92 9.53 14.13
CA ILE A 97 2.13 10.70 13.75
C ILE A 97 2.94 11.67 12.89
N LYS A 98 4.15 12.05 13.33
CA LYS A 98 5.01 12.98 12.56
C LYS A 98 5.31 12.46 11.15
N THR A 99 5.63 11.17 11.01
CA THR A 99 6.00 10.62 9.71
C THR A 99 4.80 10.30 8.84
N ASN A 100 3.80 9.57 9.39
CA ASN A 100 2.72 9.05 8.58
C ASN A 100 1.58 10.07 8.39
N VAL A 101 1.32 10.95 9.37
CA VAL A 101 0.23 11.92 9.31
C VAL A 101 0.73 13.28 8.86
N MET A 102 1.65 13.89 9.61
CA MET A 102 2.19 15.21 9.27
C MET A 102 3.00 15.14 7.96
N GLY A 103 3.79 14.07 7.76
CA GLY A 103 4.49 13.83 6.50
C GLY A 103 3.55 13.72 5.30
N SER A 104 2.38 13.07 5.47
CA SER A 104 1.34 13.05 4.42
C SER A 104 0.76 14.43 4.15
N GLN A 105 0.52 15.23 5.19
CA GLN A 105 0.06 16.61 5.02
C GLN A 105 1.10 17.46 4.27
N ASN A 106 2.37 17.33 4.61
CA ASN A 106 3.45 18.05 3.91
C ASN A 106 3.53 17.66 2.43
N VAL A 107 3.31 16.38 2.10
CA VAL A 107 3.23 15.91 0.69
C VAL A 107 2.05 16.58 -0.02
N ILE A 108 0.88 16.65 0.62
CA ILE A 108 -0.30 17.33 0.06
C ILE A 108 0.01 18.80 -0.22
N ASN A 109 0.59 19.52 0.76
CA ASN A 109 0.97 20.93 0.62
C ASN A 109 1.93 21.12 -0.56
N ALA A 110 3.01 20.34 -0.61
CA ALA A 110 4.02 20.42 -1.65
C ALA A 110 3.44 20.12 -3.06
N CYS A 111 2.56 19.12 -3.17
CA CYS A 111 1.88 18.80 -4.42
C CYS A 111 0.94 19.92 -4.88
N THR A 112 0.22 20.54 -3.95
CA THR A 112 -0.67 21.67 -4.24
C THR A 112 0.14 22.91 -4.69
N ILE A 113 1.20 23.26 -3.97
CA ILE A 113 2.08 24.39 -4.30
C ILE A 113 2.66 24.25 -5.71
N ASN A 114 3.15 23.07 -6.07
CA ASN A 114 3.78 22.79 -7.37
C ASN A 114 2.79 22.31 -8.44
N ASN A 115 1.50 22.33 -8.14
CA ASN A 115 0.44 21.97 -9.09
C ASN A 115 0.66 20.61 -9.77
N VAL A 116 1.06 19.61 -8.96
CA VAL A 116 1.25 18.21 -9.38
C VAL A 116 -0.05 17.67 -9.98
N GLU A 117 0.01 16.87 -11.02
CA GLU A 117 -1.22 16.35 -11.65
C GLU A 117 -1.94 15.32 -10.77
N LYS A 118 -1.20 14.34 -10.23
CA LYS A 118 -1.74 13.31 -9.34
C LYS A 118 -0.81 13.01 -8.18
N ALA A 119 -1.39 12.89 -6.99
CA ALA A 119 -0.69 12.46 -5.77
C ALA A 119 -1.39 11.23 -5.17
N ILE A 120 -0.65 10.15 -5.00
CA ILE A 120 -1.15 8.84 -4.62
C ILE A 120 -0.63 8.46 -3.25
N CYS A 121 -1.53 8.24 -2.28
CA CYS A 121 -1.20 7.71 -0.96
C CYS A 121 -1.33 6.19 -0.94
N VAL A 122 -0.23 5.48 -0.72
CA VAL A 122 -0.28 4.04 -0.51
C VAL A 122 -0.64 3.74 0.94
N SER A 123 -1.76 3.06 1.16
CA SER A 123 -2.30 2.68 2.45
C SER A 123 -2.29 1.15 2.68
N THR A 124 -3.11 0.65 3.60
CA THR A 124 -3.07 -0.73 4.09
C THR A 124 -4.44 -1.15 4.65
N ASP A 125 -4.71 -2.46 4.71
CA ASP A 125 -5.81 -3.09 5.45
C ASP A 125 -5.88 -2.66 6.93
N LYS A 126 -4.74 -2.33 7.54
CA LYS A 126 -4.65 -1.90 8.93
C LYS A 126 -5.24 -0.51 9.20
N ALA A 127 -5.47 0.28 8.15
CA ALA A 127 -6.19 1.55 8.22
C ALA A 127 -7.70 1.37 8.47
N VAL A 128 -8.25 0.20 8.17
CA VAL A 128 -9.69 -0.09 8.34
C VAL A 128 -9.94 -0.56 9.77
N SER A 129 -10.80 0.14 10.51
CA SER A 129 -11.11 -0.17 11.92
C SER A 129 -9.83 -0.49 12.72
N PRO A 130 -8.90 0.47 12.86
CA PRO A 130 -7.55 0.24 13.36
C PRO A 130 -7.55 -0.20 14.82
N LEU A 131 -6.76 -1.23 15.15
CA LEU A 131 -6.52 -1.71 16.52
C LEU A 131 -5.16 -1.27 17.07
N ASN A 132 -4.36 -0.57 16.26
CA ASN A 132 -3.01 -0.14 16.61
C ASN A 132 -2.70 1.25 16.05
N THR A 133 -1.68 1.89 16.63
CA THR A 133 -1.26 3.25 16.25
C THR A 133 -0.84 3.34 14.79
N TYR A 134 -0.18 2.32 14.24
CA TYR A 134 0.15 2.30 12.81
C TYR A 134 -1.10 2.41 11.93
N GLY A 135 -2.09 1.55 12.18
CA GLY A 135 -3.37 1.59 11.44
C GLY A 135 -4.07 2.93 11.60
N ALA A 136 -4.12 3.49 12.81
CA ALA A 136 -4.71 4.81 13.07
C ALA A 136 -4.00 5.92 12.27
N THR A 137 -2.66 5.92 12.23
CA THR A 137 -1.91 6.91 11.43
C THR A 137 -2.13 6.75 9.93
N LYS A 138 -2.30 5.52 9.44
CA LYS A 138 -2.61 5.27 8.02
C LYS A 138 -4.05 5.67 7.66
N LEU A 139 -5.02 5.45 8.55
CA LEU A 139 -6.37 5.96 8.38
C LEU A 139 -6.38 7.50 8.27
N LEU A 140 -5.65 8.18 9.15
CA LEU A 140 -5.55 9.64 9.09
C LEU A 140 -4.88 10.12 7.79
N ALA A 141 -3.82 9.45 7.33
CA ALA A 141 -3.18 9.75 6.05
C ALA A 141 -4.15 9.58 4.86
N GLU A 142 -4.94 8.49 4.82
CA GLU A 142 -6.00 8.32 3.81
C GLU A 142 -7.00 9.48 3.85
N LYS A 143 -7.51 9.82 5.06
CA LYS A 143 -8.48 10.90 5.20
C LYS A 143 -7.93 12.24 4.72
N LEU A 144 -6.68 12.57 5.05
CA LEU A 144 -6.02 13.78 4.57
C LEU A 144 -5.96 13.82 3.04
N PHE A 145 -5.52 12.72 2.39
CA PHE A 145 -5.45 12.66 0.94
C PHE A 145 -6.82 12.79 0.26
N VAL A 146 -7.80 11.99 0.67
CA VAL A 146 -9.12 12.01 0.00
C VAL A 146 -9.91 13.29 0.25
N THR A 147 -9.66 14.01 1.37
CA THR A 147 -10.31 15.28 1.64
C THR A 147 -9.55 16.48 1.09
N ALA A 148 -8.29 16.34 0.70
CA ALA A 148 -7.49 17.44 0.16
C ALA A 148 -8.15 18.10 -1.07
N ASN A 149 -8.81 17.32 -1.91
CA ASN A 149 -9.54 17.85 -3.08
C ASN A 149 -10.69 18.79 -2.72
N ASN A 150 -11.21 18.75 -1.48
CA ASN A 150 -12.29 19.64 -1.03
C ASN A 150 -11.79 21.04 -0.65
N TYR A 151 -10.49 21.20 -0.42
CA TYR A 151 -9.89 22.47 0.04
C TYR A 151 -9.17 23.23 -1.07
N ILE A 152 -8.87 22.57 -2.19
CA ILE A 152 -8.19 23.20 -3.30
C ILE A 152 -9.20 23.83 -4.26
N ASP A 153 -8.85 24.99 -4.79
CA ASP A 153 -9.61 25.66 -5.85
C ASP A 153 -9.33 24.94 -7.19
N PRO A 154 -10.32 24.25 -7.80
CA PRO A 154 -10.11 23.48 -9.00
C PRO A 154 -9.71 24.33 -10.22
N ASP A 155 -10.01 25.64 -10.20
CA ASP A 155 -9.62 26.56 -11.28
C ASP A 155 -8.13 26.94 -11.19
N LYS A 156 -7.52 26.79 -10.01
CA LYS A 156 -6.10 27.13 -9.77
C LYS A 156 -5.21 25.89 -9.69
N HIS A 157 -5.72 24.80 -9.19
CA HIS A 157 -4.96 23.60 -8.89
C HIS A 157 -5.56 22.38 -9.57
N ARG A 158 -4.74 21.72 -10.41
CA ARG A 158 -5.13 20.49 -11.12
C ARG A 158 -4.93 19.22 -10.31
N THR A 159 -4.32 19.29 -9.12
CA THR A 159 -3.89 18.13 -8.36
C THR A 159 -5.05 17.24 -7.93
N LYS A 160 -4.97 15.96 -8.28
CA LYS A 160 -5.90 14.92 -7.87
C LYS A 160 -5.27 14.04 -6.81
N PHE A 161 -5.84 14.06 -5.61
CA PHE A 161 -5.38 13.26 -4.48
C PHE A 161 -6.22 12.00 -4.36
N ILE A 162 -5.58 10.83 -4.41
CA ILE A 162 -6.21 9.52 -4.27
C ILE A 162 -5.48 8.66 -3.25
N ALA A 163 -6.16 7.70 -2.66
CA ALA A 163 -5.56 6.71 -1.79
C ALA A 163 -5.75 5.29 -2.35
N LEU A 164 -4.81 4.41 -2.05
CA LEU A 164 -4.82 3.00 -2.44
C LEU A 164 -4.72 2.15 -1.19
N ARG A 165 -5.64 1.22 -1.01
CA ARG A 165 -5.68 0.35 0.16
C ARG A 165 -5.60 -1.10 -0.29
N TYR A 166 -4.59 -1.85 0.14
CA TYR A 166 -4.47 -3.27 -0.14
C TYR A 166 -3.87 -4.04 1.05
N GLY A 167 -3.92 -5.36 0.98
CA GLY A 167 -3.47 -6.26 2.02
C GLY A 167 -1.96 -6.50 2.05
N ASN A 168 -1.56 -7.63 2.62
CA ASN A 168 -0.17 -7.99 2.72
C ASN A 168 0.41 -8.37 1.35
N VAL A 169 1.52 -7.74 0.98
CA VAL A 169 2.30 -8.18 -0.19
C VAL A 169 3.06 -9.45 0.20
N ALA A 170 2.82 -10.53 -0.55
CA ALA A 170 3.46 -11.82 -0.32
C ALA A 170 4.98 -11.69 -0.31
N GLY A 171 5.65 -12.27 0.69
CA GLY A 171 7.11 -12.23 0.80
C GLY A 171 7.70 -10.86 1.21
N SER A 172 6.88 -9.85 1.54
CA SER A 172 7.40 -8.56 1.98
C SER A 172 8.15 -8.67 3.32
N SER A 173 9.17 -7.82 3.50
CA SER A 173 9.96 -7.76 4.74
C SER A 173 9.09 -7.61 5.99
N GLY A 174 9.30 -8.49 6.98
CA GLY A 174 8.57 -8.51 8.24
C GLY A 174 7.20 -9.20 8.17
N SER A 175 6.84 -9.86 7.05
CA SER A 175 5.63 -10.70 6.97
C SER A 175 5.86 -12.08 7.61
N VAL A 176 4.75 -12.81 7.84
CA VAL A 176 4.77 -14.10 8.54
C VAL A 176 5.51 -15.20 7.76
N ILE A 177 5.39 -15.22 6.44
CA ILE A 177 6.00 -16.24 5.58
C ILE A 177 7.54 -16.26 5.70
N PRO A 178 8.27 -15.14 5.52
CA PRO A 178 9.71 -15.09 5.75
C PRO A 178 10.14 -15.55 7.15
N LYS A 179 9.38 -15.16 8.18
CA LYS A 179 9.67 -15.57 9.56
C LYS A 179 9.57 -17.10 9.72
N PHE A 180 8.51 -17.70 9.19
CA PHE A 180 8.32 -19.15 9.27
C PHE A 180 9.39 -19.90 8.48
N ILE A 181 9.72 -19.42 7.27
CA ILE A 181 10.82 -20.01 6.46
C ILE A 181 12.13 -20.00 7.25
N GLN A 182 12.51 -18.88 7.85
CA GLN A 182 13.72 -18.78 8.66
C GLN A 182 13.71 -19.75 9.85
N GLN A 183 12.58 -19.93 10.52
CA GLN A 183 12.46 -20.88 11.63
C GLN A 183 12.64 -22.33 11.15
N LEU A 184 11.97 -22.71 10.04
CA LEU A 184 12.05 -24.06 9.49
C LEU A 184 13.44 -24.40 8.92
N GLN A 185 14.10 -23.44 8.26
CA GLN A 185 15.49 -23.60 7.82
C GLN A 185 16.44 -23.86 8.98
N ASN A 186 16.16 -23.28 10.16
CA ASN A 186 16.90 -23.52 11.38
C ASN A 186 16.40 -24.77 12.15
N LYS A 187 15.49 -25.58 11.57
CA LYS A 187 14.89 -26.76 12.20
C LYS A 187 14.19 -26.44 13.53
N GLN A 188 13.56 -25.28 13.62
CA GLN A 188 12.84 -24.79 14.77
C GLN A 188 11.32 -24.89 14.57
N GLU A 189 10.56 -25.00 15.64
CA GLU A 189 9.12 -24.85 15.62
C GLU A 189 8.73 -23.46 15.10
N ILE A 190 7.66 -23.39 14.30
CA ILE A 190 7.11 -22.10 13.91
C ILE A 190 6.30 -21.45 15.04
N THR A 191 6.48 -20.16 15.26
CA THR A 191 5.71 -19.39 16.25
C THR A 191 4.43 -18.85 15.63
N VAL A 192 3.29 -19.45 15.97
CA VAL A 192 1.97 -19.10 15.44
C VAL A 192 1.17 -18.33 16.50
N THR A 193 0.50 -17.26 16.09
CA THR A 193 -0.41 -16.51 16.97
C THR A 193 -1.78 -17.15 17.06
N ASP A 194 -2.38 -17.50 15.91
CA ASP A 194 -3.60 -18.28 15.78
C ASP A 194 -3.69 -18.85 14.36
N LEU A 195 -3.91 -20.15 14.23
CA LEU A 195 -4.01 -20.84 12.92
C LEU A 195 -5.25 -20.44 12.12
N GLN A 196 -6.31 -19.92 12.78
CA GLN A 196 -7.51 -19.44 12.12
C GLN A 196 -7.36 -18.04 11.54
N MET A 197 -6.27 -17.34 11.85
CA MET A 197 -6.02 -16.02 11.25
C MET A 197 -6.01 -16.09 9.74
N THR A 198 -6.70 -15.15 9.11
CA THR A 198 -6.69 -14.99 7.66
C THR A 198 -6.08 -13.67 7.25
N ARG A 199 -5.43 -13.66 6.09
CA ARG A 199 -4.78 -12.47 5.52
C ARG A 199 -5.10 -12.39 4.03
N PHE A 200 -5.38 -11.18 3.56
CA PHE A 200 -5.39 -10.93 2.13
C PHE A 200 -3.99 -11.11 1.55
N SER A 201 -3.90 -11.62 0.36
CA SER A 201 -2.64 -11.80 -0.36
C SER A 201 -2.67 -11.05 -1.68
N ILE A 202 -1.58 -10.38 -1.97
CA ILE A 202 -1.29 -9.77 -3.25
C ILE A 202 0.20 -9.97 -3.54
N THR A 203 0.55 -10.37 -4.75
CA THR A 203 1.95 -10.41 -5.19
C THR A 203 2.47 -9.00 -5.44
N MET A 204 3.79 -8.81 -5.55
CA MET A 204 4.35 -7.49 -5.85
C MET A 204 3.90 -7.01 -7.23
N ASP A 205 3.87 -7.88 -8.23
CA ASP A 205 3.44 -7.53 -9.58
C ASP A 205 1.97 -7.11 -9.63
N GLU A 206 1.08 -7.87 -8.99
CA GLU A 206 -0.34 -7.51 -8.88
C GLU A 206 -0.54 -6.18 -8.13
N ALA A 207 0.25 -5.91 -7.10
CA ALA A 207 0.20 -4.64 -6.38
C ALA A 207 0.66 -3.47 -7.26
N LEU A 208 1.70 -3.65 -8.06
CA LEU A 208 2.16 -2.64 -9.01
C LEU A 208 1.13 -2.40 -10.11
N ASP A 209 0.56 -3.44 -10.69
CA ASP A 209 -0.49 -3.32 -11.71
C ASP A 209 -1.71 -2.58 -11.14
N PHE A 210 -2.13 -2.92 -9.93
CA PHE A 210 -3.20 -2.23 -9.22
C PHE A 210 -2.87 -0.75 -8.98
N ILE A 211 -1.67 -0.43 -8.47
CA ILE A 211 -1.22 0.95 -8.22
C ILE A 211 -1.25 1.76 -9.50
N LEU A 212 -0.70 1.24 -10.59
CA LEU A 212 -0.63 1.96 -11.86
C LEU A 212 -2.03 2.14 -12.47
N GLN A 213 -2.86 1.10 -12.46
CA GLN A 213 -4.24 1.17 -12.97
C GLN A 213 -5.10 2.15 -12.17
N ALA A 214 -5.07 2.09 -10.83
CA ALA A 214 -5.81 3.01 -9.98
C ALA A 214 -5.33 4.46 -10.15
N THR A 215 -4.02 4.67 -10.36
CA THR A 215 -3.48 6.00 -10.66
C THR A 215 -4.03 6.55 -11.98
N GLU A 216 -4.16 5.74 -13.01
CA GLU A 216 -4.76 6.16 -14.29
C GLU A 216 -6.23 6.56 -14.13
N LEU A 217 -6.98 5.74 -13.42
CA LEU A 217 -8.42 5.89 -13.25
C LEU A 217 -8.80 7.04 -12.30
N GLY A 218 -8.05 7.26 -11.22
CA GLY A 218 -8.42 8.17 -10.15
C GLY A 218 -8.63 9.62 -10.61
N GLN A 219 -9.73 10.21 -10.19
CA GLN A 219 -10.13 11.58 -10.49
C GLN A 219 -10.04 12.52 -9.29
N GLY A 220 -9.73 11.97 -8.09
CA GLY A 220 -9.57 12.68 -6.83
C GLY A 220 -10.66 12.32 -5.82
N SER A 221 -10.27 12.23 -4.54
CA SER A 221 -11.14 11.88 -3.41
C SER A 221 -11.55 10.40 -3.29
N GLU A 222 -11.01 9.50 -4.11
CA GLU A 222 -11.29 8.07 -4.02
C GLU A 222 -10.27 7.31 -3.18
N ILE A 223 -10.73 6.19 -2.60
CA ILE A 223 -9.88 5.10 -2.11
C ILE A 223 -10.13 3.90 -3.01
N PHE A 224 -9.11 3.44 -3.72
CA PHE A 224 -9.17 2.20 -4.50
C PHE A 224 -8.76 1.00 -3.66
N VAL A 225 -9.48 -0.12 -3.82
CA VAL A 225 -9.26 -1.36 -3.09
C VAL A 225 -9.31 -2.52 -4.08
N PRO A 226 -8.25 -3.33 -4.26
CA PRO A 226 -8.26 -4.44 -5.20
C PRO A 226 -9.13 -5.59 -4.69
N LYS A 227 -9.68 -6.38 -5.60
CA LYS A 227 -10.35 -7.65 -5.29
C LYS A 227 -9.28 -8.72 -5.10
N LEU A 228 -9.13 -9.21 -3.87
CA LEU A 228 -8.06 -10.10 -3.47
C LEU A 228 -8.60 -11.44 -2.96
N LYS A 229 -7.81 -12.49 -3.14
CA LYS A 229 -7.94 -13.74 -2.41
C LYS A 229 -7.27 -13.65 -1.04
N ALA A 230 -7.55 -14.62 -0.18
CA ALA A 230 -6.95 -14.71 1.14
C ALA A 230 -6.36 -16.11 1.40
N TYR A 231 -5.48 -16.20 2.39
CA TYR A 231 -4.99 -17.46 2.95
C TYR A 231 -5.20 -17.48 4.46
N SER A 232 -5.25 -18.68 5.06
CA SER A 232 -5.17 -18.87 6.50
C SER A 232 -3.73 -19.17 6.92
N LEU A 233 -3.38 -18.91 8.19
CA LEU A 233 -2.07 -19.31 8.72
C LEU A 233 -1.95 -20.85 8.76
N LEU A 234 -3.05 -21.57 8.86
CA LEU A 234 -3.05 -23.03 8.73
C LEU A 234 -2.61 -23.47 7.33
N ASP A 235 -3.12 -22.83 6.27
CA ASP A 235 -2.72 -23.15 4.89
C ASP A 235 -1.23 -22.85 4.67
N VAL A 236 -0.73 -21.72 5.22
CA VAL A 236 0.71 -21.38 5.15
C VAL A 236 1.56 -22.42 5.87
N LYS A 237 1.16 -22.83 7.09
CA LYS A 237 1.85 -23.90 7.83
C LYS A 237 1.88 -25.19 7.01
N THR A 238 0.74 -25.60 6.47
CA THR A 238 0.63 -26.83 5.65
C THR A 238 1.54 -26.76 4.42
N ALA A 239 1.51 -25.64 3.69
CA ALA A 239 2.35 -25.44 2.52
C ALA A 239 3.85 -25.49 2.85
N LEU A 240 4.25 -24.88 3.95
CA LEU A 240 5.65 -24.85 4.40
C LEU A 240 6.12 -26.22 4.92
N ASN A 241 5.27 -26.95 5.64
CA ASN A 241 5.59 -28.30 6.11
C ASN A 241 5.84 -29.27 4.94
N ASP A 242 5.09 -29.09 3.84
CA ASP A 242 5.30 -29.91 2.62
C ASP A 242 6.65 -29.60 1.92
N ILE A 243 7.19 -28.37 2.11
CA ILE A 243 8.47 -27.93 1.50
C ILE A 243 9.67 -28.28 2.41
N PHE A 244 9.57 -28.02 3.72
CA PHE A 244 10.68 -28.09 4.67
C PHE A 244 10.61 -29.28 5.64
N GLY A 245 9.46 -29.97 5.74
CA GLY A 245 9.14 -30.94 6.79
C GLY A 245 8.45 -30.28 7.99
N ASP A 246 7.79 -31.13 8.80
CA ASP A 246 7.08 -30.65 10.01
C ASP A 246 8.00 -30.66 11.24
N TYR A 247 8.34 -29.48 11.74
CA TYR A 247 9.12 -29.29 12.97
C TYR A 247 8.26 -28.84 14.15
N GLY A 248 6.92 -28.92 14.03
CA GLY A 248 5.98 -28.50 15.07
C GLY A 248 5.62 -27.02 14.99
N SER A 249 4.75 -26.60 15.90
CA SER A 249 4.35 -25.20 16.04
C SER A 249 4.05 -24.84 17.49
N ASN A 250 4.57 -23.69 17.92
CA ASN A 250 4.29 -23.10 19.22
C ASN A 250 3.24 -22.00 19.09
N ASN A 251 2.08 -22.15 19.75
CA ASN A 251 1.04 -21.13 19.76
C ASN A 251 1.32 -20.11 20.87
N ILE A 252 1.58 -18.86 20.45
CA ILE A 252 1.90 -17.75 21.37
C ILE A 252 0.71 -16.81 21.65
N GLY A 253 -0.47 -17.10 21.09
CA GLY A 253 -1.67 -16.29 21.20
C GLY A 253 -1.63 -15.01 20.37
N ILE A 254 -2.82 -14.41 20.14
CA ILE A 254 -2.98 -13.17 19.39
C ILE A 254 -2.26 -12.03 20.10
N GLN A 255 -1.40 -11.31 19.38
CA GLN A 255 -0.63 -10.22 19.96
C GLN A 255 -1.46 -8.92 19.98
N PRO A 256 -1.19 -8.00 20.93
CA PRO A 256 -1.85 -6.69 20.95
C PRO A 256 -1.75 -5.96 19.60
N GLY A 257 -2.89 -5.49 19.11
CA GLY A 257 -2.97 -4.78 17.82
C GLY A 257 -3.10 -5.68 16.59
N GLU A 258 -3.12 -7.01 16.73
CA GLU A 258 -3.40 -7.95 15.65
C GLU A 258 -4.91 -8.25 15.55
N LYS A 259 -5.39 -8.44 14.34
CA LYS A 259 -6.75 -8.90 14.02
C LYS A 259 -6.75 -10.39 13.69
N LEU A 260 -7.81 -11.10 14.05
CA LEU A 260 -8.02 -12.47 13.57
C LEU A 260 -8.18 -12.49 12.04
N HIS A 261 -9.02 -11.60 11.52
CA HIS A 261 -9.26 -11.40 10.09
C HIS A 261 -9.00 -9.96 9.71
N GLU A 262 -8.35 -9.73 8.57
CA GLU A 262 -8.12 -8.38 8.07
C GLU A 262 -9.34 -7.89 7.26
N ILE A 263 -9.61 -6.60 7.36
CA ILE A 263 -10.74 -5.94 6.69
C ILE A 263 -10.18 -4.90 5.73
N LEU A 264 -10.67 -4.89 4.49
CA LEU A 264 -10.34 -3.88 3.49
C LEU A 264 -11.47 -2.86 3.28
N ILE A 265 -12.73 -3.25 3.52
CA ILE A 265 -13.88 -2.33 3.53
C ILE A 265 -14.78 -2.74 4.69
N ASN A 266 -14.98 -1.86 5.66
CA ASN A 266 -15.86 -2.14 6.80
C ASN A 266 -17.34 -1.84 6.46
N LYS A 267 -18.24 -2.23 7.37
CA LYS A 267 -19.69 -2.08 7.19
C LYS A 267 -20.14 -0.65 6.93
N ASP A 268 -19.50 0.32 7.58
CA ASP A 268 -19.87 1.73 7.42
C ASP A 268 -19.36 2.30 6.08
N GLU A 269 -18.18 1.90 5.65
CA GLU A 269 -17.59 2.28 4.36
C GLU A 269 -18.35 1.66 3.18
N MET A 270 -19.00 0.48 3.39
CA MET A 270 -19.75 -0.20 2.33
C MET A 270 -20.88 0.67 1.74
N ARG A 271 -21.39 1.64 2.50
CA ARG A 271 -22.37 2.63 2.00
C ARG A 271 -21.85 3.48 0.85
N TYR A 272 -20.52 3.68 0.78
CA TYR A 272 -19.83 4.53 -0.19
C TYR A 272 -18.96 3.73 -1.15
N ALA A 273 -19.04 2.39 -1.08
CA ALA A 273 -18.26 1.48 -1.88
C ALA A 273 -19.00 1.06 -3.15
N TRP A 274 -18.23 0.97 -4.24
CA TRP A 274 -18.71 0.63 -5.57
C TRP A 274 -17.86 -0.49 -6.16
N ASP A 275 -18.50 -1.37 -6.92
CA ASP A 275 -17.83 -2.42 -7.69
C ASP A 275 -17.42 -1.87 -9.06
N PHE A 276 -16.14 -1.98 -9.39
CA PHE A 276 -15.60 -1.51 -10.65
C PHE A 276 -14.47 -2.42 -11.16
N LYS A 277 -14.74 -3.17 -12.21
CA LYS A 277 -13.76 -4.08 -12.81
C LYS A 277 -13.15 -5.07 -11.78
N ASN A 278 -11.82 -5.07 -11.64
CA ASN A 278 -11.06 -5.88 -10.70
C ASN A 278 -10.80 -5.22 -9.33
N MET A 279 -11.51 -4.13 -9.02
CA MET A 279 -11.34 -3.35 -7.79
C MET A 279 -12.66 -2.82 -7.25
N TYR A 280 -12.63 -2.33 -6.03
CA TYR A 280 -13.68 -1.50 -5.44
C TYR A 280 -13.20 -0.06 -5.37
N VAL A 281 -14.14 0.88 -5.48
CA VAL A 281 -13.89 2.32 -5.37
C VAL A 281 -14.73 2.85 -4.21
N LEU A 282 -14.06 3.39 -3.19
CA LEU A 282 -14.73 4.09 -2.10
C LEU A 282 -14.68 5.58 -2.41
N THR A 283 -15.85 6.21 -2.44
CA THR A 283 -15.96 7.64 -2.65
C THR A 283 -15.93 8.38 -1.31
N ASN A 284 -15.48 9.63 -1.33
CA ASN A 284 -15.61 10.49 -0.16
C ASN A 284 -17.09 10.66 0.20
N PRO A 285 -17.53 10.40 1.45
CA PRO A 285 -18.94 10.54 1.86
C PRO A 285 -19.51 11.95 1.66
N LEU A 286 -18.68 12.97 1.57
CA LEU A 286 -19.12 14.35 1.27
C LEU A 286 -19.33 14.57 -0.24
N TYR A 287 -18.86 13.68 -1.10
CA TYR A 287 -18.93 13.80 -2.55
C TYR A 287 -20.37 13.83 -3.10
N PRO A 288 -21.31 12.99 -2.64
CA PRO A 288 -22.69 13.04 -3.10
C PRO A 288 -23.41 14.37 -2.81
N ILE A 289 -22.96 15.11 -1.79
CA ILE A 289 -23.54 16.43 -1.43
C ILE A 289 -23.13 17.48 -2.46
N PHE A 290 -21.89 17.42 -2.95
CA PHE A 290 -21.35 18.39 -3.90
C PHE A 290 -21.52 17.96 -5.36
N HIS A 291 -21.52 16.64 -5.64
CA HIS A 291 -21.54 16.08 -7.00
C HIS A 291 -22.33 14.74 -7.07
N PRO A 292 -23.66 14.76 -6.92
CA PRO A 292 -24.46 13.54 -6.71
C PRO A 292 -24.43 12.52 -7.87
N ASN A 293 -24.08 12.92 -9.10
CA ASN A 293 -24.06 12.04 -10.27
C ASN A 293 -22.66 11.73 -10.81
N LEU A 294 -21.63 12.35 -10.26
CA LEU A 294 -20.29 12.31 -10.85
C LEU A 294 -19.68 10.92 -10.93
N ILE A 295 -19.99 10.03 -10.00
CA ILE A 295 -19.40 8.69 -9.97
C ILE A 295 -19.77 7.87 -11.22
N ASN A 296 -21.03 7.92 -11.65
CA ASN A 296 -21.52 7.17 -12.82
C ASN A 296 -21.05 7.79 -14.14
N GLU A 297 -20.85 9.12 -14.17
CA GLU A 297 -20.31 9.82 -15.34
C GLU A 297 -18.79 9.60 -15.47
N THR A 298 -18.12 9.42 -14.33
CA THR A 298 -16.66 9.27 -14.27
C THR A 298 -16.21 7.84 -14.57
N TYR A 299 -16.97 6.85 -14.10
CA TYR A 299 -16.59 5.43 -14.17
C TYR A 299 -17.65 4.63 -14.91
N ASP A 300 -17.45 4.47 -16.24
CA ASP A 300 -18.36 3.68 -17.07
C ASP A 300 -18.43 2.22 -16.60
N GLY A 301 -19.65 1.74 -16.33
CA GLY A 301 -19.90 0.39 -15.84
C GLY A 301 -19.68 0.18 -14.34
N ILE A 302 -19.48 1.25 -13.55
CA ILE A 302 -19.44 1.14 -12.08
C ILE A 302 -20.79 0.77 -11.52
N ASN A 303 -20.82 -0.12 -10.53
CA ASN A 303 -22.05 -0.60 -9.91
C ASN A 303 -22.00 -0.49 -8.39
N LYS A 304 -23.16 -0.30 -7.78
CA LYS A 304 -23.25 -0.38 -6.31
C LYS A 304 -23.01 -1.81 -5.85
N ILE A 305 -22.18 -2.00 -4.81
CA ILE A 305 -21.98 -3.33 -4.23
C ILE A 305 -23.31 -3.84 -3.64
N LYS A 306 -23.67 -5.07 -3.97
CA LYS A 306 -24.87 -5.75 -3.47
C LYS A 306 -24.45 -6.99 -2.69
N ASN A 307 -25.21 -7.32 -1.64
CA ASN A 307 -25.06 -8.58 -0.86
C ASN A 307 -23.67 -8.77 -0.19
N MET A 308 -23.00 -7.69 0.16
CA MET A 308 -21.76 -7.72 0.92
C MET A 308 -21.81 -6.65 2.01
N ASP A 309 -21.75 -7.07 3.28
CA ASP A 309 -21.74 -6.16 4.43
C ASP A 309 -20.33 -5.66 4.79
N VAL A 310 -19.35 -6.53 4.60
CA VAL A 310 -17.93 -6.27 4.92
C VAL A 310 -17.08 -6.98 3.88
N TYR A 311 -16.00 -6.36 3.43
CA TYR A 311 -14.98 -7.01 2.62
C TYR A 311 -13.79 -7.39 3.51
N SER A 312 -13.75 -8.67 3.92
CA SER A 312 -12.85 -9.21 4.93
C SER A 312 -12.16 -10.49 4.43
N SER A 313 -10.97 -10.77 4.96
CA SER A 313 -10.14 -11.90 4.52
C SER A 313 -10.71 -13.28 4.87
N ASP A 314 -11.72 -13.37 5.75
CA ASP A 314 -12.42 -14.61 6.08
C ASP A 314 -13.59 -14.91 5.15
N ASN A 315 -14.15 -13.90 4.48
CA ASN A 315 -15.35 -14.03 3.63
C ASN A 315 -15.07 -13.95 2.11
N VAL A 316 -13.80 -14.04 1.70
CA VAL A 316 -13.41 -14.08 0.30
C VAL A 316 -12.87 -15.44 -0.12
N GLU A 317 -12.73 -15.65 -1.43
CA GLU A 317 -12.13 -16.85 -2.00
C GLU A 317 -10.73 -17.08 -1.39
N LYS A 318 -10.46 -18.32 -0.98
CA LYS A 318 -9.14 -18.73 -0.49
C LYS A 318 -8.22 -19.08 -1.65
N ILE A 319 -6.94 -18.76 -1.48
CA ILE A 319 -5.90 -19.22 -2.40
C ILE A 319 -5.80 -20.74 -2.28
N PRO A 320 -5.92 -21.50 -3.39
CA PRO A 320 -5.71 -22.94 -3.36
C PRO A 320 -4.31 -23.30 -2.83
N LEU A 321 -4.21 -24.37 -2.05
CA LEU A 321 -2.94 -24.78 -1.40
C LEU A 321 -1.78 -24.93 -2.41
N ASN A 322 -2.05 -25.47 -3.60
CA ASN A 322 -1.03 -25.61 -4.64
C ASN A 322 -0.56 -24.27 -5.21
N GLU A 323 -1.43 -23.28 -5.30
CA GLU A 323 -1.09 -21.91 -5.71
C GLU A 323 -0.27 -21.22 -4.60
N LEU A 324 -0.68 -21.37 -3.35
CA LEU A 324 0.06 -20.84 -2.20
C LEU A 324 1.47 -21.41 -2.08
N LYS A 325 1.64 -22.72 -2.33
CA LYS A 325 2.98 -23.37 -2.42
C LYS A 325 3.86 -22.75 -3.50
N LYS A 326 3.29 -22.47 -4.68
CA LYS A 326 4.05 -21.79 -5.76
C LYS A 326 4.49 -20.38 -5.36
N ILE A 327 3.59 -19.61 -4.72
CA ILE A 327 3.93 -18.27 -4.22
C ILE A 327 5.07 -18.33 -3.20
N ILE A 328 5.03 -19.29 -2.28
CA ILE A 328 6.08 -19.51 -1.28
C ILE A 328 7.39 -19.96 -1.95
N GLN A 329 7.33 -20.89 -2.90
CA GLN A 329 8.52 -21.37 -3.60
C GLN A 329 9.20 -20.26 -4.39
N ASN A 330 8.44 -19.46 -5.14
CA ASN A 330 8.97 -18.30 -5.87
C ASN A 330 9.67 -17.31 -4.94
N TYR A 331 9.11 -17.09 -3.72
CA TYR A 331 9.76 -16.24 -2.74
C TYR A 331 11.11 -16.83 -2.27
N ILE A 332 11.19 -18.14 -2.04
CA ILE A 332 12.43 -18.83 -1.64
C ILE A 332 13.48 -18.71 -2.73
N ASP A 333 13.09 -18.93 -3.99
CA ASP A 333 13.99 -18.90 -5.14
C ASP A 333 14.63 -17.50 -5.32
N ILE A 334 13.84 -16.44 -5.21
CA ILE A 334 14.32 -15.03 -5.26
C ILE A 334 15.30 -14.69 -4.12
N GLN A 335 15.15 -15.32 -2.95
CA GLN A 335 16.08 -15.07 -1.83
C GLN A 335 17.42 -15.80 -1.97
N ASN A 336 17.49 -16.83 -2.82
CA ASN A 336 18.67 -17.62 -3.07
C ASN A 336 19.50 -17.12 -4.28
N GLU A 337 18.94 -16.19 -5.08
CA GLU A 337 19.61 -15.44 -6.14
C GLU A 337 20.34 -14.20 -5.58
#